data_b506ea6c0d66e1a1de099d43fafcf491
#
_entry.id   b506ea6c0d66e1a1de099d43fafcf491
#
_cell.length_a   1.000
_cell.length_b   1.000
_cell.length_c   1.000
_cell.angle_alpha   90.00
_cell.angle_beta   90.00
_cell.angle_gamma   90.00
#
_symmetry.space_group_name_H-M   'P 1'
#
loop_
_entity.id
_entity.type
_entity.pdbx_description
1 polymer ?
#
loop_
_entity_poly.entity_id
_entity_poly.type
_entity_poly.pdbx_seq_one_letter_code
_entity_poly.pdbx_strand_id
1 'polypeptide(L)'
;PNIPNIVGLSKQDVLTKEENGKVKFIALDHEDLKIMSVAMLAKSDQSLAWRGPILTRLLNQFLYQVDWGELDFLLIDLPPGTGDTQITLLQDSPIVGVILVTLPGSSSYSDLIRTTSMYENFGMPIYGLIENMSFYKCPCCSHEEKLFMDETMPNETIKSKYSLLTSLPIINTKLRIEGLNLFLKKENSKYFDLSLI
;
A
#
# COMPACT_ATOMS: atom_id res chain seq x y z
N PRO A 1 -10.24 -3.88 -2.50
CA PRO A 1 -9.69 -2.97 -1.47
C PRO A 1 -10.09 -3.47 -0.08
N ASN A 2 -9.10 -3.92 0.70
CA ASN A 2 -9.35 -4.61 1.97
C ASN A 2 -8.89 -3.81 3.21
N ILE A 3 -8.33 -2.62 3.02
CA ILE A 3 -7.81 -1.79 4.12
C ILE A 3 -8.84 -1.60 5.24
N PRO A 4 -10.11 -1.23 4.98
CA PRO A 4 -11.09 -1.07 6.05
C PRO A 4 -11.33 -2.35 6.85
N ASN A 5 -11.32 -3.52 6.18
CA ASN A 5 -11.47 -4.80 6.87
C ASN A 5 -10.26 -5.13 7.76
N ILE A 6 -9.06 -4.79 7.30
CA ILE A 6 -7.81 -5.03 8.02
C ILE A 6 -7.75 -4.21 9.31
N VAL A 7 -8.25 -2.97 9.26
CA VAL A 7 -8.26 -2.04 10.40
C VAL A 7 -9.57 -2.04 11.20
N GLY A 8 -10.50 -2.96 10.89
CA GLY A 8 -11.75 -3.09 11.65
C GLY A 8 -12.83 -2.04 11.35
N LEU A 9 -12.69 -1.28 10.25
CA LEU A 9 -13.60 -0.21 9.84
C LEU A 9 -14.60 -0.63 8.74
N SER A 10 -14.75 -1.91 8.48
CA SER A 10 -15.48 -2.46 7.32
C SER A 10 -16.98 -2.14 7.24
N LYS A 11 -17.56 -1.57 8.28
CA LYS A 11 -19.01 -1.25 8.35
C LYS A 11 -19.29 0.24 8.50
N GLN A 12 -18.30 1.09 8.35
CA GLN A 12 -18.50 2.52 8.51
C GLN A 12 -18.80 3.16 7.14
N ASP A 13 -19.88 3.91 7.10
CA ASP A 13 -20.24 4.72 5.94
C ASP A 13 -19.34 5.96 5.86
N VAL A 14 -19.01 6.34 4.64
CA VAL A 14 -18.30 7.59 4.40
C VAL A 14 -19.20 8.77 4.67
N LEU A 15 -18.80 9.61 5.59
CA LEU A 15 -19.49 10.85 5.89
C LEU A 15 -19.07 11.95 4.89
N THR A 16 -19.97 12.86 4.63
CA THR A 16 -19.69 14.04 3.82
C THR A 16 -20.03 15.31 4.60
N LYS A 17 -19.31 16.39 4.33
CA LYS A 17 -19.63 17.73 4.80
C LYS A 17 -19.75 18.68 3.62
N GLU A 18 -20.58 19.70 3.77
CA GLU A 18 -20.65 20.79 2.82
C GLU A 18 -19.81 21.96 3.34
N GLU A 19 -18.88 22.44 2.52
CA GLU A 19 -18.03 23.58 2.83
C GLU A 19 -17.93 24.48 1.60
N ASN A 20 -18.31 25.71 1.74
CA ASN A 20 -18.33 26.71 0.65
C ASN A 20 -19.09 26.24 -0.62
N GLY A 21 -20.21 25.56 -0.44
CA GLY A 21 -21.02 25.02 -1.55
C GLY A 21 -20.40 23.79 -2.25
N LYS A 22 -19.35 23.21 -1.68
CA LYS A 22 -18.73 21.98 -2.18
C LYS A 22 -18.87 20.86 -1.16
N VAL A 23 -19.21 19.68 -1.65
CA VAL A 23 -19.26 18.47 -0.83
C VAL A 23 -17.88 17.89 -0.72
N LYS A 24 -17.39 17.71 0.51
CA LYS A 24 -16.14 17.01 0.82
C LYS A 24 -16.45 15.71 1.54
N PHE A 25 -15.66 14.69 1.27
CA PHE A 25 -15.65 13.46 2.06
C PHE A 25 -14.87 13.69 3.36
N ILE A 26 -15.29 13.02 4.42
CA ILE A 26 -14.58 13.02 5.69
C ILE A 26 -13.80 11.70 5.77
N ALA A 27 -12.48 11.79 5.91
CA ALA A 27 -11.65 10.62 6.16
C ALA A 27 -12.02 10.01 7.51
N LEU A 28 -12.01 8.69 7.63
CA LEU A 28 -12.23 8.02 8.89
C LEU A 28 -10.98 8.06 9.74
N ASP A 29 -11.14 8.50 11.00
CA ASP A 29 -10.06 8.46 11.98
C ASP A 29 -9.95 7.04 12.58
N HIS A 30 -8.75 6.51 12.60
CA HIS A 30 -8.42 5.25 13.24
C HIS A 30 -7.05 5.37 13.89
N GLU A 31 -7.01 5.46 15.22
CA GLU A 31 -5.80 5.78 15.98
C GLU A 31 -5.15 7.09 15.46
N ASP A 32 -3.89 7.02 15.01
CA ASP A 32 -3.15 8.17 14.46
C ASP A 32 -3.23 8.25 12.93
N LEU A 33 -4.16 7.49 12.29
CA LEU A 33 -4.32 7.41 10.85
C LEU A 33 -5.66 7.99 10.39
N LYS A 34 -5.64 8.68 9.27
CA LYS A 34 -6.83 9.02 8.49
C LYS A 34 -6.96 8.09 7.31
N ILE A 35 -8.11 7.44 7.17
CA ILE A 35 -8.31 6.37 6.20
C ILE A 35 -9.46 6.71 5.26
N MET A 36 -9.21 6.56 3.97
CA MET A 36 -10.22 6.58 2.91
C MET A 36 -10.01 5.39 1.99
N SER A 37 -11.06 4.70 1.65
CA SER A 37 -10.98 3.53 0.77
C SER A 37 -12.17 3.47 -0.17
N VAL A 38 -11.91 2.99 -1.38
CA VAL A 38 -12.95 2.70 -2.37
C VAL A 38 -13.99 1.70 -1.84
N ALA A 39 -13.56 0.77 -0.97
CA ALA A 39 -14.47 -0.19 -0.34
C ALA A 39 -15.55 0.46 0.53
N MET A 40 -15.31 1.67 1.04
CA MET A 40 -16.26 2.41 1.87
C MET A 40 -17.36 3.08 1.04
N LEU A 41 -17.11 3.30 -0.24
CA LEU A 41 -18.08 3.90 -1.17
C LEU A 41 -18.97 2.86 -1.86
N ALA A 42 -18.56 1.59 -1.81
CA ALA A 42 -19.29 0.48 -2.39
C ALA A 42 -20.33 -0.06 -1.39
N LYS A 43 -21.61 -0.11 -1.77
CA LYS A 43 -22.58 -0.89 -1.01
C LYS A 43 -22.20 -2.36 -1.08
N SER A 44 -22.29 -3.06 0.04
CA SER A 44 -21.76 -4.42 0.30
C SER A 44 -22.13 -5.50 -0.74
N ASP A 45 -23.18 -5.29 -1.53
CA ASP A 45 -23.71 -6.29 -2.46
C ASP A 45 -23.50 -5.96 -3.95
N GLN A 46 -22.81 -4.87 -4.25
CA GLN A 46 -22.52 -4.51 -5.63
C GLN A 46 -21.09 -4.87 -6.00
N SER A 47 -20.92 -5.89 -6.84
CA SER A 47 -19.68 -6.10 -7.59
C SER A 47 -19.52 -4.93 -8.57
N LEU A 48 -18.99 -3.81 -8.09
CA LEU A 48 -18.68 -2.70 -8.96
C LEU A 48 -17.49 -3.10 -9.83
N ALA A 49 -17.76 -3.26 -11.13
CA ALA A 49 -16.69 -3.42 -12.11
C ALA A 49 -15.92 -2.09 -12.20
N TRP A 50 -14.91 -1.96 -11.34
CA TRP A 50 -14.03 -0.79 -11.30
C TRP A 50 -13.18 -0.74 -12.58
N ARG A 51 -13.73 -0.13 -13.62
CA ARG A 51 -12.97 0.13 -14.86
C ARG A 51 -12.02 1.31 -14.63
N GLY A 52 -10.88 1.31 -15.32
CA GLY A 52 -9.83 2.32 -15.18
C GLY A 52 -10.33 3.76 -15.02
N PRO A 53 -11.19 4.29 -15.90
CA PRO A 53 -11.69 5.67 -15.79
C PRO A 53 -12.44 5.97 -14.49
N ILE A 54 -13.14 5.01 -13.93
CA ILE A 54 -13.86 5.18 -12.64
C ILE A 54 -12.85 5.24 -11.49
N LEU A 55 -11.83 4.37 -11.50
CA LEU A 55 -10.77 4.40 -10.49
C LEU A 55 -9.98 5.71 -10.52
N THR A 56 -9.61 6.18 -11.70
CA THR A 56 -8.93 7.47 -11.87
C THR A 56 -9.77 8.63 -11.30
N ARG A 57 -11.06 8.67 -11.60
CA ARG A 57 -11.96 9.68 -11.05
C ARG A 57 -12.03 9.61 -9.52
N LEU A 58 -12.13 8.42 -8.95
CA LEU A 58 -12.17 8.23 -7.50
C LEU A 58 -10.86 8.63 -6.84
N LEU A 59 -9.72 8.31 -7.43
CA LEU A 59 -8.42 8.75 -6.93
C LEU A 59 -8.33 10.27 -6.88
N ASN A 60 -8.76 10.96 -7.95
CA ASN A 60 -8.81 12.42 -7.96
C ASN A 60 -9.78 12.96 -6.89
N GLN A 61 -10.92 12.31 -6.68
CA GLN A 61 -11.81 12.68 -5.58
C GLN A 61 -11.15 12.48 -4.22
N PHE A 62 -10.43 11.39 -4.01
CA PHE A 62 -9.72 11.13 -2.75
C PHE A 62 -8.58 12.12 -2.50
N LEU A 63 -7.88 12.54 -3.53
CA LEU A 63 -6.81 13.51 -3.40
C LEU A 63 -7.33 14.93 -3.08
N TYR A 64 -8.39 15.36 -3.77
CA TYR A 64 -8.79 16.77 -3.78
C TYR A 64 -10.13 17.07 -3.11
N GLN A 65 -10.94 16.05 -2.83
CA GLN A 65 -12.29 16.23 -2.23
C GLN A 65 -12.44 15.54 -0.87
N VAL A 66 -11.39 14.96 -0.33
CA VAL A 66 -11.36 14.46 1.05
C VAL A 66 -10.82 15.54 1.96
N ASP A 67 -11.45 15.70 3.12
CA ASP A 67 -10.92 16.53 4.19
C ASP A 67 -9.91 15.72 4.99
N TRP A 68 -8.65 15.80 4.57
CA TRP A 68 -7.55 15.12 5.21
C TRP A 68 -7.06 15.85 6.48
N GLY A 69 -7.31 17.17 6.59
CA GLY A 69 -6.70 18.01 7.62
C GLY A 69 -5.18 18.13 7.43
N GLU A 70 -4.45 18.28 8.53
CA GLU A 70 -2.99 18.28 8.51
C GLU A 70 -2.46 16.85 8.47
N LEU A 71 -1.56 16.57 7.55
CA LEU A 71 -0.90 15.27 7.37
C LEU A 71 0.60 15.46 7.25
N ASP A 72 1.37 14.58 7.90
CA ASP A 72 2.80 14.45 7.64
C ASP A 72 3.04 13.71 6.31
N PHE A 73 2.26 12.67 6.04
CA PHE A 73 2.36 11.85 4.84
C PHE A 73 0.97 11.43 4.33
N LEU A 74 0.81 11.38 3.02
CA LEU A 74 -0.32 10.74 2.35
C LEU A 74 0.18 9.51 1.59
N LEU A 75 -0.21 8.33 2.06
CA LEU A 75 0.12 7.06 1.42
C LEU A 75 -1.02 6.63 0.50
N ILE A 76 -0.70 6.27 -0.73
CA ILE A 76 -1.66 5.84 -1.74
C ILE A 76 -1.39 4.37 -2.08
N ASP A 77 -2.28 3.48 -1.64
CA ASP A 77 -2.25 2.06 -2.00
C ASP A 77 -2.93 1.86 -3.35
N LEU A 78 -2.14 1.57 -4.36
CA LEU A 78 -2.60 1.44 -5.74
C LEU A 78 -2.95 -0.02 -6.09
N PRO A 79 -3.91 -0.24 -7.00
CA PRO A 79 -4.16 -1.57 -7.53
C PRO A 79 -2.91 -2.10 -8.26
N PRO A 80 -2.73 -3.42 -8.33
CA PRO A 80 -1.58 -4.01 -8.99
C PRO A 80 -1.56 -3.73 -10.50
N GLY A 81 -0.37 -3.71 -11.08
CA GLY A 81 -0.16 -3.55 -12.52
C GLY A 81 0.37 -2.16 -12.91
N THR A 82 0.44 -1.92 -14.22
CA THR A 82 0.95 -0.68 -14.85
C THR A 82 -0.14 -0.02 -15.69
N GLY A 83 -1.36 -0.01 -15.18
CA GLY A 83 -2.52 0.47 -15.93
C GLY A 83 -2.67 1.99 -15.96
N ASP A 84 -3.64 2.45 -16.77
CA ASP A 84 -3.95 3.87 -17.01
C ASP A 84 -4.13 4.67 -15.71
N THR A 85 -4.68 4.05 -14.67
CA THR A 85 -4.90 4.69 -13.36
C THR A 85 -3.59 5.14 -12.71
N GLN A 86 -2.55 4.30 -12.77
CA GLN A 86 -1.23 4.62 -12.23
C GLN A 86 -0.56 5.72 -13.05
N ILE A 87 -0.63 5.60 -14.38
CA ILE A 87 -0.08 6.58 -15.30
C ILE A 87 -0.71 7.96 -15.08
N THR A 88 -2.04 8.01 -15.01
CA THR A 88 -2.76 9.28 -14.76
C THR A 88 -2.39 9.88 -13.41
N LEU A 89 -2.28 9.05 -12.36
CA LEU A 89 -1.86 9.53 -11.05
C LEU A 89 -0.45 10.15 -11.08
N LEU A 90 0.49 9.51 -11.78
CA LEU A 90 1.85 10.01 -11.92
C LEU A 90 1.94 11.32 -12.71
N GLN A 91 1.04 11.52 -13.68
CA GLN A 91 1.02 12.73 -14.51
C GLN A 91 0.32 13.90 -13.84
N ASP A 92 -0.78 13.62 -13.14
CA ASP A 92 -1.73 14.66 -12.70
C ASP A 92 -1.64 14.96 -11.19
N SER A 93 -0.78 14.25 -10.44
CA SER A 93 -0.74 14.39 -8.98
C SER A 93 0.67 14.67 -8.46
N PRO A 94 0.80 15.43 -7.36
CA PRO A 94 2.09 15.79 -6.79
C PRO A 94 2.71 14.63 -5.98
N ILE A 95 2.92 13.48 -6.64
CA ILE A 95 3.58 12.34 -6.02
C ILE A 95 5.07 12.62 -5.87
N VAL A 96 5.59 12.46 -4.68
CA VAL A 96 7.01 12.73 -4.39
C VAL A 96 7.92 11.53 -4.60
N GLY A 97 7.35 10.33 -4.62
CA GLY A 97 8.09 9.09 -4.86
C GLY A 97 7.26 7.85 -4.58
N VAL A 98 7.85 6.70 -4.81
CA VAL A 98 7.20 5.40 -4.66
C VAL A 98 8.02 4.45 -3.80
N ILE A 99 7.34 3.60 -3.06
CA ILE A 99 7.90 2.43 -2.39
C ILE A 99 7.33 1.20 -3.09
N LEU A 100 8.21 0.32 -3.51
CA LEU A 100 7.84 -0.90 -4.20
C LEU A 100 7.60 -2.02 -3.19
N VAL A 101 6.49 -2.73 -3.32
CA VAL A 101 6.18 -3.90 -2.49
C VAL A 101 6.09 -5.13 -3.38
N THR A 102 6.83 -6.17 -3.03
CA THR A 102 6.85 -7.43 -3.78
C THR A 102 6.81 -8.63 -2.85
N LEU A 103 6.51 -9.78 -3.42
CA LEU A 103 6.72 -11.08 -2.77
C LEU A 103 8.05 -11.66 -3.23
N PRO A 104 8.69 -12.54 -2.44
CA PRO A 104 9.77 -13.35 -2.97
C PRO A 104 9.23 -14.27 -4.08
N GLY A 105 10.04 -14.53 -5.11
CA GLY A 105 9.68 -15.39 -6.23
C GLY A 105 9.90 -14.74 -7.59
N SER A 106 10.33 -15.54 -8.59
CA SER A 106 10.71 -15.06 -9.93
C SER A 106 9.60 -14.30 -10.65
N SER A 107 8.36 -14.76 -10.52
CA SER A 107 7.19 -14.13 -11.13
C SER A 107 6.96 -12.72 -10.57
N SER A 108 7.00 -12.55 -9.25
CA SER A 108 6.81 -11.25 -8.58
C SER A 108 7.92 -10.27 -8.94
N TYR A 109 9.15 -10.74 -9.05
CA TYR A 109 10.26 -9.89 -9.48
C TYR A 109 10.19 -9.51 -10.96
N SER A 110 9.66 -10.37 -11.81
CA SER A 110 9.41 -10.02 -13.22
C SER A 110 8.36 -8.90 -13.35
N ASP A 111 7.32 -8.92 -12.53
CA ASP A 111 6.34 -7.84 -12.45
C ASP A 111 6.96 -6.57 -11.90
N LEU A 112 7.82 -6.70 -10.90
CA LEU A 112 8.54 -5.58 -10.31
C LEU A 112 9.44 -4.87 -11.33
N ILE A 113 10.15 -5.61 -12.20
CA ILE A 113 10.98 -5.04 -13.27
C ILE A 113 10.14 -4.18 -14.22
N ARG A 114 8.96 -4.66 -14.60
CA ARG A 114 8.06 -3.89 -15.47
C ARG A 114 7.56 -2.62 -14.79
N THR A 115 7.22 -2.73 -13.52
CA THR A 115 6.73 -1.62 -12.72
C THR A 115 7.82 -0.57 -12.48
N THR A 116 9.05 -0.99 -12.16
CA THR A 116 10.18 -0.06 -11.98
C THR A 116 10.49 0.70 -13.27
N SER A 117 10.51 0.02 -14.42
CA SER A 117 10.75 0.67 -15.71
C SER A 117 9.69 1.74 -16.01
N MET A 118 8.44 1.50 -15.65
CA MET A 118 7.39 2.50 -15.78
C MET A 118 7.71 3.74 -14.93
N TYR A 119 7.96 3.58 -13.63
CA TYR A 119 8.25 4.72 -12.74
C TYR A 119 9.48 5.49 -13.18
N GLU A 120 10.55 4.81 -13.61
CA GLU A 120 11.76 5.45 -14.15
C GLU A 120 11.48 6.27 -15.39
N ASN A 121 10.65 5.77 -16.33
CA ASN A 121 10.26 6.51 -17.53
C ASN A 121 9.50 7.81 -17.21
N PHE A 122 8.78 7.84 -16.08
CA PHE A 122 8.14 9.06 -15.58
C PHE A 122 9.06 9.92 -14.71
N GLY A 123 10.32 9.53 -14.53
CA GLY A 123 11.26 10.24 -13.66
C GLY A 123 10.88 10.21 -12.19
N MET A 124 10.04 9.23 -11.79
CA MET A 124 9.54 9.11 -10.43
C MET A 124 10.61 8.50 -9.51
N PRO A 125 10.96 9.15 -8.39
CA PRO A 125 11.89 8.60 -7.43
C PRO A 125 11.37 7.30 -6.83
N ILE A 126 12.23 6.27 -6.78
CA ILE A 126 11.94 5.00 -6.11
C ILE A 126 12.77 4.98 -4.83
N TYR A 127 12.09 5.11 -3.68
CA TYR A 127 12.75 5.18 -2.37
C TYR A 127 13.30 3.85 -1.89
N GLY A 128 12.71 2.75 -2.35
CA GLY A 128 13.19 1.42 -2.03
C GLY A 128 12.15 0.32 -2.19
N LEU A 129 12.51 -0.84 -1.70
CA LEU A 129 11.79 -2.09 -1.86
C LEU A 129 11.40 -2.66 -0.50
N ILE A 130 10.16 -3.13 -0.37
CA ILE A 130 9.67 -3.96 0.73
C ILE A 130 9.39 -5.36 0.19
N GLU A 131 10.05 -6.36 0.76
CA GLU A 131 9.78 -7.76 0.43
C GLU A 131 8.79 -8.33 1.46
N ASN A 132 7.54 -8.47 1.05
CA ASN A 132 6.47 -8.96 1.91
C ASN A 132 6.40 -10.50 1.87
N MET A 133 5.97 -11.13 2.97
CA MET A 133 5.93 -12.60 3.12
C MET A 133 7.28 -13.26 2.83
N SER A 134 8.36 -12.61 3.19
CA SER A 134 9.73 -13.00 2.85
C SER A 134 10.16 -14.27 3.59
N PHE A 135 9.64 -14.48 4.78
CA PHE A 135 9.96 -15.65 5.60
C PHE A 135 8.81 -16.01 6.54
N TYR A 136 8.83 -17.24 7.01
CA TYR A 136 7.97 -17.71 8.09
C TYR A 136 8.76 -17.77 9.38
N LYS A 137 8.21 -17.24 10.47
CA LYS A 137 8.77 -17.35 11.80
C LYS A 137 7.95 -18.32 12.64
N CYS A 138 8.56 -19.42 13.07
CA CYS A 138 7.91 -20.43 13.90
C CYS A 138 7.51 -19.82 15.27
N PRO A 139 6.23 -19.88 15.66
CA PRO A 139 5.79 -19.33 16.95
C PRO A 139 6.32 -20.09 18.17
N CYS A 140 6.78 -21.35 17.98
CA CYS A 140 7.28 -22.19 19.07
C CYS A 140 8.78 -21.98 19.35
N CYS A 141 9.60 -21.94 18.30
CA CYS A 141 11.06 -21.90 18.45
C CYS A 141 11.70 -20.66 17.83
N SER A 142 10.91 -19.75 17.24
CA SER A 142 11.37 -18.53 16.55
C SER A 142 12.32 -18.79 15.38
N HIS A 143 12.43 -20.04 14.91
CA HIS A 143 13.17 -20.36 13.70
C HIS A 143 12.56 -19.63 12.50
N GLU A 144 13.41 -19.01 11.69
CA GLU A 144 13.02 -18.30 10.48
C GLU A 144 13.35 -19.13 9.25
N GLU A 145 12.34 -19.38 8.41
CA GLU A 145 12.47 -20.18 7.20
C GLU A 145 11.97 -19.38 5.99
N LYS A 146 12.77 -19.32 4.93
CA LYS A 146 12.39 -18.71 3.66
C LYS A 146 11.64 -19.73 2.81
N LEU A 147 10.32 -19.57 2.70
CA LEU A 147 9.47 -20.55 2.01
C LEU A 147 9.49 -20.43 0.49
N PHE A 148 9.89 -19.29 -0.05
CA PHE A 148 9.87 -18.99 -1.48
C PHE A 148 11.28 -18.71 -2.01
N MET A 149 12.22 -19.61 -1.74
CA MET A 149 13.55 -19.53 -2.32
C MET A 149 13.53 -20.17 -3.71
N ASP A 150 13.74 -19.34 -4.73
CA ASP A 150 14.01 -19.80 -6.08
C ASP A 150 15.44 -19.41 -6.42
N GLU A 151 16.34 -20.40 -6.55
CA GLU A 151 17.76 -20.18 -6.81
C GLU A 151 18.04 -19.57 -8.20
N THR A 152 17.04 -19.57 -9.08
CA THR A 152 17.16 -19.05 -10.46
C THR A 152 16.87 -17.55 -10.58
N MET A 153 16.77 -16.85 -9.46
CA MET A 153 16.26 -15.48 -9.40
C MET A 153 17.21 -14.42 -9.93
N PRO A 154 16.72 -13.51 -10.77
CA PRO A 154 17.44 -12.28 -11.15
C PRO A 154 17.42 -11.23 -10.02
N ASN A 155 17.46 -11.69 -8.77
CA ASN A 155 17.35 -10.85 -7.57
C ASN A 155 18.43 -9.78 -7.46
N GLU A 156 19.63 -10.10 -7.96
CA GLU A 156 20.80 -9.24 -7.79
C GLU A 156 20.62 -7.90 -8.53
N THR A 157 19.98 -7.92 -9.69
CA THR A 157 19.85 -6.69 -10.52
C THR A 157 18.93 -5.66 -9.87
N ILE A 158 17.80 -6.05 -9.28
CA ILE A 158 16.89 -5.09 -8.63
C ILE A 158 17.37 -4.72 -7.24
N LYS A 159 17.80 -5.71 -6.45
CA LYS A 159 18.33 -5.47 -5.10
C LYS A 159 19.65 -4.66 -5.09
N SER A 160 20.41 -4.71 -6.17
CA SER A 160 21.58 -3.84 -6.35
C SER A 160 21.20 -2.42 -6.77
N LYS A 161 20.06 -2.25 -7.46
CA LYS A 161 19.61 -0.95 -7.95
C LYS A 161 18.80 -0.17 -6.92
N TYR A 162 17.98 -0.87 -6.10
CA TYR A 162 17.11 -0.25 -5.11
C TYR A 162 17.36 -0.83 -3.72
N SER A 163 17.43 0.04 -2.73
CA SER A 163 17.63 -0.37 -1.34
C SER A 163 16.47 -1.22 -0.85
N LEU A 164 16.79 -2.36 -0.24
CA LEU A 164 15.80 -3.15 0.49
C LEU A 164 15.52 -2.45 1.83
N LEU A 165 14.36 -1.82 1.96
CA LEU A 165 13.96 -1.11 3.17
C LEU A 165 13.66 -2.09 4.30
N THR A 166 12.91 -3.15 3.99
CA THR A 166 12.59 -4.19 4.97
C THR A 166 12.09 -5.47 4.31
N SER A 167 12.21 -6.58 5.07
CA SER A 167 11.59 -7.87 4.76
C SER A 167 10.58 -8.22 5.85
N LEU A 168 9.33 -8.48 5.46
CA LEU A 168 8.25 -8.76 6.37
C LEU A 168 7.94 -10.27 6.41
N PRO A 169 7.63 -10.82 7.59
CA PRO A 169 7.28 -12.23 7.72
C PRO A 169 5.87 -12.54 7.21
N ILE A 170 5.63 -13.83 6.99
CA ILE A 170 4.26 -14.35 6.86
C ILE A 170 3.60 -14.27 8.23
N ILE A 171 2.54 -13.48 8.34
CA ILE A 171 1.80 -13.29 9.59
C ILE A 171 0.55 -14.16 9.59
N ASN A 172 0.32 -14.89 10.69
CA ASN A 172 -0.88 -15.68 10.88
C ASN A 172 -2.12 -14.77 10.93
N THR A 173 -3.16 -15.12 10.16
CA THR A 173 -4.38 -14.31 10.01
C THR A 173 -5.16 -14.07 11.30
N LYS A 174 -5.04 -14.93 12.32
CA LYS A 174 -5.61 -14.68 13.65
C LYS A 174 -4.95 -13.51 14.40
N LEU A 175 -3.69 -13.24 14.07
CA LEU A 175 -2.93 -12.11 14.61
C LEU A 175 -3.13 -10.82 13.79
N ARG A 176 -3.89 -10.87 12.70
CA ARG A 176 -3.98 -9.73 11.77
C ARG A 176 -4.67 -8.50 12.35
N ILE A 177 -5.65 -8.65 13.21
CA ILE A 177 -6.42 -7.53 13.78
C ILE A 177 -5.82 -7.09 15.12
N GLU A 178 -5.54 -8.04 16.01
CA GLU A 178 -4.84 -7.76 17.27
C GLU A 178 -3.35 -7.51 17.07
N GLY A 179 -2.76 -8.17 16.07
CA GLY A 179 -1.34 -8.14 15.79
C GLY A 179 -0.90 -6.93 14.96
N LEU A 180 -1.77 -6.29 14.15
CA LEU A 180 -1.36 -5.08 13.45
C LEU A 180 -1.11 -3.96 14.44
N ASN A 181 -1.95 -3.81 15.44
CA ASN A 181 -1.77 -2.85 16.53
C ASN A 181 -0.57 -3.20 17.43
N LEU A 182 -0.33 -4.50 17.69
CA LEU A 182 0.83 -4.96 18.43
C LEU A 182 2.11 -4.85 17.58
N PHE A 183 1.98 -5.15 16.29
CA PHE A 183 3.05 -5.05 15.33
C PHE A 183 3.45 -3.59 15.09
N LEU A 184 2.54 -2.65 14.99
CA LEU A 184 2.84 -1.22 14.90
C LEU A 184 3.37 -0.63 16.21
N LYS A 185 2.96 -1.14 17.37
CA LYS A 185 3.33 -0.55 18.68
C LYS A 185 4.58 -1.12 19.35
N LYS A 186 4.99 -2.36 19.10
CA LYS A 186 6.02 -3.02 19.94
C LYS A 186 7.29 -3.55 19.25
N GLU A 187 7.25 -3.93 17.99
CA GLU A 187 8.41 -4.60 17.39
C GLU A 187 8.99 -3.92 16.15
N ASN A 188 8.39 -2.87 15.68
CA ASN A 188 8.65 -2.35 14.34
C ASN A 188 9.57 -1.15 14.25
N SER A 189 9.98 -0.56 15.35
CA SER A 189 11.10 0.39 15.31
C SER A 189 12.39 -0.22 14.73
N LYS A 190 12.50 -1.56 14.73
CA LYS A 190 13.63 -2.26 14.10
C LYS A 190 13.42 -2.68 12.63
N TYR A 191 12.18 -2.59 12.11
CA TYR A 191 11.87 -2.95 10.72
C TYR A 191 11.63 -1.72 9.84
N PHE A 192 11.38 -0.56 10.42
CA PHE A 192 11.20 0.69 9.70
C PHE A 192 12.21 1.71 10.20
N ASP A 193 13.33 1.80 9.51
CA ASP A 193 14.24 2.94 9.66
C ASP A 193 13.72 4.08 8.78
N LEU A 194 12.87 4.92 9.36
CA LEU A 194 12.33 6.11 8.70
C LEU A 194 13.39 7.19 8.45
N SER A 195 14.62 7.03 8.95
CA SER A 195 15.72 7.96 8.69
C SER A 195 16.26 7.86 7.26
N LEU A 196 15.80 6.86 6.49
CA LEU A 196 16.20 6.66 5.09
C LEU A 196 15.20 7.26 4.09
N ILE A 197 14.08 7.84 4.53
CA ILE A 197 13.09 8.55 3.73
C ILE A 197 13.21 10.05 3.99
#